data_c95d6e713eb6e6e307c1517e329c6fd9
#
_entry.id   c95d6e713eb6e6e307c1517e329c6fd9
#
_cell.length_a   1.000
_cell.length_b   1.000
_cell.length_c   1.000
_cell.angle_alpha   90.00
_cell.angle_beta   90.00
_cell.angle_gamma   90.00
#
_symmetry.space_group_name_H-M   'P 1'
#
loop_
_entity.id
_entity.type
_entity.pdbx_description
1 polymer ?
#
loop_
_entity_poly.entity_id
_entity_poly.type
_entity_poly.pdbx_seq_one_letter_code
_entity_poly.pdbx_strand_id
1 'polypeptide(L)' 'LKPQTIESAPEASRATLENIQKGFGFIPNLMATFANSPAVLNGYMGLDAAWEKSSLTPKERQLVLLATSVANHYSYCIA' A
#
# COMPACT_ATOMS: atom_id res chain seq x y z
N LEU A 1 -11.40 4.28 -7.85
CA LEU A 1 -10.60 5.28 -7.13
C LEU A 1 -9.45 5.73 -8.02
N LYS A 2 -9.15 7.02 -7.98
CA LYS A 2 -8.06 7.59 -8.76
C LYS A 2 -6.78 7.63 -7.93
N PRO A 3 -5.62 7.35 -8.54
CA PRO A 3 -4.35 7.59 -7.86
C PRO A 3 -4.22 9.05 -7.46
N GLN A 4 -3.68 9.30 -6.28
CA GLN A 4 -3.50 10.65 -5.75
C GLN A 4 -2.04 11.07 -5.85
N THR A 5 -1.82 12.37 -5.96
CA THR A 5 -0.50 12.97 -5.81
C THR A 5 -0.33 13.44 -4.38
N ILE A 6 0.88 13.87 -4.01
CA ILE A 6 1.11 14.45 -2.69
C ILE A 6 0.20 15.66 -2.47
N GLU A 7 0.02 16.48 -3.49
CA GLU A 7 -0.81 17.69 -3.40
C GLU A 7 -2.30 17.39 -3.33
N SER A 8 -2.77 16.36 -4.04
CA SER A 8 -4.19 16.04 -4.12
C SER A 8 -4.67 15.09 -3.04
N ALA A 9 -3.77 14.40 -2.35
CA ALA A 9 -4.13 13.43 -1.33
C ALA A 9 -4.68 14.10 -0.07
N PRO A 10 -5.51 13.39 0.72
CA PRO A 10 -5.87 13.85 2.05
C PRO A 10 -4.63 14.17 2.87
N GLU A 11 -4.70 15.19 3.70
CA GLU A 11 -3.54 15.64 4.48
C GLU A 11 -2.89 14.52 5.29
N ALA A 12 -3.70 13.65 5.87
CA ALA A 12 -3.19 12.54 6.67
C ALA A 12 -2.41 11.50 5.85
N SER A 13 -2.56 11.49 4.52
CA SER A 13 -1.81 10.60 3.64
C SER A 13 -0.51 11.23 3.12
N ARG A 14 -0.39 12.55 3.17
CA ARG A 14 0.73 13.27 2.54
C ARG A 14 2.09 12.88 3.09
N ALA A 15 2.21 12.83 4.41
CA ALA A 15 3.48 12.47 5.05
C ALA A 15 3.93 11.07 4.63
N THR A 16 3.00 10.13 4.57
CA THR A 16 3.28 8.76 4.15
C THR A 16 3.72 8.72 2.69
N LEU A 17 3.03 9.45 1.80
CA LEU A 17 3.39 9.52 0.39
C LEU A 17 4.78 10.15 0.21
N GLU A 18 5.11 11.19 0.97
CA GLU A 18 6.43 11.81 0.91
C GLU A 18 7.52 10.81 1.29
N ASN A 19 7.29 10.03 2.34
CA ASN A 19 8.24 9.00 2.76
C ASN A 19 8.41 7.91 1.71
N ILE A 20 7.33 7.50 1.06
CA ILE A 20 7.38 6.52 -0.03
C ILE A 20 8.21 7.07 -1.18
N GLN A 21 7.98 8.32 -1.55
CA GLN A 21 8.72 8.96 -2.64
C GLN A 21 10.22 9.04 -2.35
N LYS A 22 10.58 9.37 -1.12
CA LYS A 22 11.99 9.42 -0.72
C LYS A 22 12.64 8.05 -0.77
N GLY A 23 11.92 7.00 -0.37
CA GLY A 23 12.47 5.65 -0.35
C GLY A 23 12.59 5.02 -1.73
N PHE A 24 11.58 5.20 -2.58
CA PHE A 24 11.53 4.56 -3.90
C PHE A 24 11.95 5.48 -5.05
N GLY A 25 12.01 6.79 -4.83
CA GLY A 25 12.24 7.77 -5.87
C GLY A 25 10.98 8.13 -6.66
N PHE A 26 9.87 7.46 -6.41
CA PHE A 26 8.56 7.72 -7.02
C PHE A 26 7.48 7.14 -6.11
N ILE A 27 6.22 7.44 -6.42
CA ILE A 27 5.08 6.89 -5.69
C ILE A 27 4.45 5.80 -6.55
N PRO A 28 4.55 4.51 -6.14
CA PRO A 28 3.88 3.43 -6.89
C PRO A 28 2.38 3.67 -7.00
N ASN A 29 1.81 3.29 -8.13
CA ASN A 29 0.39 3.54 -8.41
C ASN A 29 -0.54 2.96 -7.34
N LEU A 30 -0.19 1.79 -6.81
CA LEU A 30 -0.97 1.16 -5.74
C LEU A 30 -1.02 2.05 -4.49
N MET A 31 0.11 2.61 -4.08
CA MET A 31 0.18 3.50 -2.91
C MET A 31 -0.56 4.81 -3.18
N ALA A 32 -0.45 5.33 -4.39
CA ALA A 32 -1.17 6.54 -4.79
C ALA A 32 -2.68 6.33 -4.73
N THR A 33 -3.15 5.15 -5.11
CA THR A 33 -4.57 4.81 -5.02
C THR A 33 -5.01 4.64 -3.57
N PHE A 34 -4.22 3.97 -2.75
CA PHE A 34 -4.52 3.80 -1.32
C PHE A 34 -4.57 5.13 -0.58
N ALA A 35 -3.89 6.16 -1.09
CA ALA A 35 -3.85 7.47 -0.45
C ALA A 35 -5.24 8.13 -0.37
N ASN A 36 -6.23 7.65 -1.12
CA ASN A 36 -7.62 8.11 -0.97
C ASN A 36 -8.18 7.82 0.42
N SER A 37 -7.63 6.83 1.11
CA SER A 37 -7.98 6.52 2.50
C SER A 37 -6.70 6.43 3.33
N PRO A 38 -6.43 7.44 4.19
CA PRO A 38 -5.23 7.40 5.03
C PRO A 38 -5.13 6.13 5.88
N ALA A 39 -6.26 5.62 6.37
CA ALA A 39 -6.26 4.39 7.17
C ALA A 39 -5.78 3.19 6.34
N VAL A 40 -6.22 3.08 5.09
CA VAL A 40 -5.81 2.00 4.20
C VAL A 40 -4.33 2.11 3.86
N LEU A 41 -3.88 3.31 3.48
CA LEU A 41 -2.48 3.54 3.13
C LEU A 41 -1.56 3.22 4.31
N ASN A 42 -1.86 3.75 5.48
CA ASN A 42 -1.03 3.55 6.66
C ASN A 42 -1.08 2.10 7.14
N GLY A 43 -2.24 1.46 7.03
CA GLY A 43 -2.38 0.04 7.34
C GLY A 43 -1.53 -0.83 6.44
N TYR A 44 -1.53 -0.56 5.14
CA TYR A 44 -0.69 -1.29 4.19
C TYR A 44 0.79 -1.11 4.48
N MET A 45 1.21 0.14 4.74
CA MET A 45 2.62 0.41 5.05
C MET A 45 3.05 -0.27 6.35
N GLY A 46 2.17 -0.32 7.36
CA GLY A 46 2.45 -1.04 8.59
C GLY A 46 2.58 -2.54 8.38
N LEU A 47 1.72 -3.11 7.56
CA LEU A 47 1.77 -4.52 7.21
C LEU A 47 3.07 -4.86 6.45
N ASP A 48 3.43 -4.02 5.49
CA ASP A 48 4.65 -4.20 4.71
C ASP A 48 5.89 -4.16 5.62
N ALA A 49 5.94 -3.22 6.55
CA ALA A 49 7.05 -3.12 7.51
C ALA A 49 7.12 -4.36 8.41
N ALA A 50 5.97 -4.89 8.83
CA ALA A 50 5.92 -6.09 9.64
C ALA A 50 6.45 -7.30 8.87
N TRP A 51 6.14 -7.39 7.57
CA TRP A 51 6.63 -8.47 6.73
C TRP A 51 8.14 -8.42 6.52
N GLU A 52 8.70 -7.22 6.42
CA GLU A 52 10.16 -7.04 6.32
C GLU A 52 10.88 -7.72 7.50
N LYS A 53 10.25 -7.71 8.67
CA LYS A 53 10.81 -8.30 9.88
C LYS A 53 10.43 -9.76 10.09
N SER A 54 9.57 -10.30 9.23
CA SER A 54 9.11 -11.69 9.34
C SER A 54 10.01 -12.62 8.56
N SER A 55 9.84 -13.93 8.77
CA SER A 55 10.54 -14.95 8.00
C SER A 55 9.84 -15.31 6.69
N LEU A 56 8.78 -14.60 6.33
CA LEU A 56 8.06 -14.88 5.10
C LEU A 56 8.90 -14.53 3.87
N THR A 57 8.95 -15.44 2.91
CA THR A 57 9.58 -15.17 1.62
C THR A 57 8.70 -14.25 0.80
N PRO A 58 9.25 -13.57 -0.24
CA PRO A 58 8.41 -12.76 -1.14
C PRO A 58 7.26 -13.56 -1.75
N LYS A 59 7.47 -14.83 -2.07
CA LYS A 59 6.43 -15.69 -2.59
C LYS A 59 5.32 -15.92 -1.57
N GLU A 60 5.68 -16.14 -0.32
CA GLU A 60 4.71 -16.33 0.76
C GLU A 60 3.91 -15.06 1.01
N ARG A 61 4.55 -13.89 0.91
CA ARG A 61 3.84 -12.59 1.00
C ARG A 61 2.77 -12.48 -0.07
N GLN A 62 3.09 -12.85 -1.30
CA GLN A 62 2.15 -12.78 -2.41
C GLN A 62 0.96 -13.72 -2.19
N LEU A 63 1.20 -14.90 -1.67
CA LEU A 63 0.13 -15.85 -1.35
C LEU A 63 -0.80 -15.30 -0.26
N VAL A 64 -0.24 -14.68 0.78
CA VAL A 64 -1.04 -14.08 1.85
C VAL A 64 -1.87 -12.92 1.31
N LEU A 65 -1.27 -12.05 0.49
CA LEU A 65 -1.98 -10.93 -0.13
C LEU A 65 -3.11 -11.42 -1.02
N LEU A 66 -2.84 -12.40 -1.86
CA LEU A 66 -3.85 -12.94 -2.76
C LEU A 66 -5.01 -13.57 -1.98
N ALA A 67 -4.70 -14.39 -0.98
CA ALA A 67 -5.73 -15.03 -0.17
C ALA A 67 -6.59 -14.00 0.57
N THR A 68 -5.96 -12.97 1.13
CA THR A 68 -6.67 -11.89 1.81
C THR A 68 -7.55 -11.11 0.84
N SER A 69 -7.04 -10.83 -0.36
CA SER A 69 -7.78 -10.09 -1.37
C SER A 69 -8.99 -10.85 -1.86
N VAL A 70 -8.85 -12.17 -2.09
CA VAL A 70 -9.97 -13.02 -2.49
C VAL A 70 -11.03 -13.05 -1.39
N ALA A 71 -10.62 -13.22 -0.14
CA ALA A 71 -11.55 -13.26 0.99
C ALA A 71 -12.32 -11.96 1.17
N ASN A 72 -11.71 -10.82 0.79
CA ASN A 72 -12.29 -9.50 0.96
C ASN A 72 -12.77 -8.88 -0.37
N HIS A 73 -12.70 -9.62 -1.48
CA HIS A 73 -13.13 -9.17 -2.79
C HIS A 73 -12.38 -7.93 -3.30
N TYR A 74 -11.08 -7.82 -3.02
CA TYR A 74 -10.25 -6.72 -3.50
C TYR A 74 -9.76 -7.02 -4.92
N SER A 75 -10.52 -6.58 -5.91
CA SER A 75 -10.23 -6.86 -7.31
C SER A 75 -8.87 -6.34 -7.77
N TYR A 76 -8.40 -5.23 -7.23
CA TYR A 76 -7.09 -4.67 -7.59
C TYR A 76 -5.95 -5.65 -7.32
N CYS A 77 -5.99 -6.30 -6.18
CA CYS A 77 -4.93 -7.24 -5.80
C CYS A 77 -5.06 -8.58 -6.53
N ILE A 78 -6.25 -8.92 -7.02
CA ILE A 78 -6.51 -10.15 -7.77
C ILE A 78 -6.09 -9.97 -9.23
N ALA A 79 -6.37 -8.81 -9.78
CA ALA A 79 -6.03 -8.51 -11.16
C ALA A 79 -4.51 -8.35 -11.32
#